data_cbe71eb8c3d8e0d9991d7b812cf89572
#
_entry.id   cbe71eb8c3d8e0d9991d7b812cf89572
#
_cell.length_a   1.000
_cell.length_b   1.000
_cell.length_c   1.000
_cell.angle_alpha   90.00
_cell.angle_beta   90.00
_cell.angle_gamma   90.00
#
_symmetry.space_group_name_H-M   'P 1'
#
loop_
_entity.id
_entity.type
_entity.pdbx_description
1 polymer ?
#
loop_
_entity_poly.entity_id
_entity_poly.type
_entity_poly.pdbx_seq_one_letter_code
_entity_poly.pdbx_strand_id
1 'polypeptide(L)'
;MTTTPSRPQVPLLSLSSRDHDGVTVVTLRGELDFFGSPALQAYLSDIGQQTRPRSVADLTGLAFVDCACLTVLVRHCQDMRSQGGSFTLAGPHGLVHQILAVTGLLTWFDVHDTVREAVSRSAPPLPGLAVG
;
A
#
# COMPACT_ATOMS: atom_id res chain seq x y z
N MET A 1 36.80 22.45 8.17
CA MET A 1 36.13 21.34 8.01
C MET A 1 34.71 21.50 8.19
N THR A 2 34.02 21.01 7.44
CA THR A 2 32.69 21.17 7.51
C THR A 2 32.03 19.96 7.84
N THR A 3 31.47 19.99 8.89
CA THR A 3 30.56 19.00 9.20
C THR A 3 29.36 19.27 8.41
N THR A 4 29.01 18.33 7.70
CA THR A 4 27.72 18.36 7.10
C THR A 4 26.72 18.52 8.20
N PRO A 5 25.93 19.56 8.19
CA PRO A 5 24.90 19.68 9.19
C PRO A 5 24.04 18.45 9.11
N SER A 6 23.79 17.88 10.24
CA SER A 6 22.89 16.77 10.27
C SER A 6 21.58 17.26 9.72
N ARG A 7 21.17 16.65 8.69
CA ARG A 7 19.87 16.87 8.19
C ARG A 7 18.88 16.52 9.25
N PRO A 8 17.79 17.27 9.34
CA PRO A 8 16.67 16.78 10.10
C PRO A 8 16.43 15.37 9.65
N GLN A 9 16.23 14.50 10.58
CA GLN A 9 15.97 13.12 10.28
C GLN A 9 14.58 12.99 9.70
N VAL A 10 14.45 13.47 8.49
CA VAL A 10 13.20 13.24 7.77
C VAL A 10 13.20 11.77 7.40
N PRO A 11 12.21 11.02 7.82
CA PRO A 11 12.15 9.62 7.45
C PRO A 11 12.06 9.51 5.95
N LEU A 12 13.06 8.91 5.35
CA LEU A 12 13.02 8.60 3.94
C LEU A 12 11.98 7.52 3.72
N LEU A 13 11.39 7.53 2.55
CA LEU A 13 10.48 6.48 2.18
C LEU A 13 11.20 5.14 2.16
N SER A 14 10.65 4.17 2.80
CA SER A 14 11.14 2.81 2.79
C SER A 14 10.05 1.91 2.26
N LEU A 15 10.39 1.09 1.27
CA LEU A 15 9.49 0.13 0.66
C LEU A 15 10.06 -1.26 0.84
N SER A 16 9.24 -2.18 1.32
CA SER A 16 9.63 -3.57 1.42
C SER A 16 8.41 -4.44 1.21
N SER A 17 8.62 -5.72 0.93
CA SER A 17 7.49 -6.62 0.74
C SER A 17 7.81 -7.98 1.31
N ARG A 18 6.77 -8.71 1.67
CA ARG A 18 6.85 -10.07 2.13
C ARG A 18 5.62 -10.83 1.68
N ASP A 19 5.76 -12.12 1.52
CA ASP A 19 4.62 -12.96 1.23
C ASP A 19 4.00 -13.42 2.55
N HIS A 20 2.68 -13.37 2.62
CA HIS A 20 1.94 -13.79 3.80
C HIS A 20 0.69 -14.53 3.31
N ASP A 21 0.74 -15.85 3.38
CA ASP A 21 -0.38 -16.71 2.98
C ASP A 21 -0.85 -16.45 1.55
N GLY A 22 0.09 -16.26 0.64
CA GLY A 22 -0.23 -16.00 -0.77
C GLY A 22 -0.61 -14.57 -1.08
N VAL A 23 -0.55 -13.68 -0.10
CA VAL A 23 -0.80 -12.26 -0.27
C VAL A 23 0.52 -11.51 -0.10
N THR A 24 0.85 -10.63 -1.03
CA THR A 24 2.05 -9.81 -0.92
C THR A 24 1.74 -8.60 -0.05
N VAL A 25 2.43 -8.49 1.06
CA VAL A 25 2.30 -7.33 1.95
C VAL A 25 3.42 -6.35 1.63
N VAL A 26 3.05 -5.17 1.16
CA VAL A 26 3.99 -4.10 0.85
C VAL A 26 3.98 -3.14 2.02
N THR A 27 5.13 -2.97 2.65
CA THR A 27 5.26 -2.05 3.78
C THR A 27 5.80 -0.72 3.30
N LEU A 28 5.04 0.34 3.53
CA LEU A 28 5.43 1.70 3.21
C LEU A 28 5.70 2.44 4.52
N ARG A 29 6.90 2.97 4.67
CA ARG A 29 7.29 3.68 5.88
C ARG A 29 7.87 5.04 5.53
N GLY A 30 7.62 6.00 6.38
CA GLY A 30 8.15 7.34 6.22
C GLY A 30 7.14 8.28 5.57
N GLU A 31 7.60 9.04 4.59
CA GLU A 31 6.75 10.00 3.89
C GLU A 31 6.73 9.68 2.40
N LEU A 32 5.53 9.57 1.88
CA LEU A 32 5.33 9.25 0.48
C LEU A 32 4.99 10.54 -0.26
N ASP A 33 6.03 11.22 -0.71
CA ASP A 33 5.90 12.49 -1.41
C ASP A 33 6.13 12.31 -2.91
N PHE A 34 6.04 13.42 -3.63
CA PHE A 34 6.18 13.44 -5.08
C PHE A 34 7.48 12.76 -5.53
N PHE A 35 8.58 12.95 -4.79
CA PHE A 35 9.86 12.39 -5.19
C PHE A 35 9.90 10.87 -5.05
N GLY A 36 9.10 10.31 -4.18
CA GLY A 36 9.01 8.86 -4.00
C GLY A 36 8.06 8.18 -4.98
N SER A 37 7.24 8.94 -5.70
CA SER A 37 6.19 8.33 -6.51
C SER A 37 6.71 7.45 -7.65
N PRO A 38 7.81 7.77 -8.37
CA PRO A 38 8.32 6.84 -9.39
C PRO A 38 8.81 5.52 -8.81
N ALA A 39 9.47 5.57 -7.65
CA ALA A 39 9.91 4.35 -6.98
C ALA A 39 8.74 3.50 -6.54
N LEU A 40 7.71 4.12 -6.00
CA LEU A 40 6.49 3.43 -5.61
C LEU A 40 5.83 2.78 -6.83
N GLN A 41 5.71 3.52 -7.92
CA GLN A 41 5.09 3.02 -9.13
C GLN A 41 5.83 1.79 -9.67
N ALA A 42 7.15 1.86 -9.74
CA ALA A 42 7.96 0.74 -10.20
C ALA A 42 7.82 -0.47 -9.29
N TYR A 43 7.83 -0.24 -7.99
CA TYR A 43 7.71 -1.29 -7.01
C TYR A 43 6.37 -2.02 -7.12
N LEU A 44 5.29 -1.26 -7.24
CA LEU A 44 3.95 -1.84 -7.36
C LEU A 44 3.75 -2.53 -8.72
N SER A 45 4.39 -2.03 -9.78
CA SER A 45 4.33 -2.68 -11.08
C SER A 45 4.89 -4.09 -11.03
N ASP A 46 5.98 -4.29 -10.31
CA ASP A 46 6.58 -5.63 -10.19
C ASP A 46 5.62 -6.59 -9.51
N ILE A 47 4.91 -6.13 -8.49
CA ILE A 47 3.91 -6.94 -7.81
C ILE A 47 2.76 -7.27 -8.76
N GLY A 48 2.36 -6.32 -9.58
CA GLY A 48 1.26 -6.49 -10.52
C GLY A 48 1.52 -7.48 -11.64
N GLN A 49 2.75 -7.96 -11.79
CA GLN A 49 3.07 -8.93 -12.83
C GLN A 49 2.74 -10.37 -12.46
N GLN A 50 2.33 -10.59 -11.23
CA GLN A 50 1.93 -11.91 -10.80
C GLN A 50 0.55 -12.26 -11.34
N THR A 51 0.28 -13.54 -11.50
CA THR A 51 -1.04 -13.99 -11.90
C THR A 51 -2.00 -13.86 -10.73
N ARG A 52 -3.08 -13.11 -10.92
CA ARG A 52 -4.07 -12.81 -9.87
C ARG A 52 -3.38 -12.25 -8.62
N PRO A 53 -2.68 -11.15 -8.77
CA PRO A 53 -1.92 -10.61 -7.65
C PRO A 53 -2.84 -10.12 -6.55
N ARG A 54 -2.57 -10.57 -5.33
CA ARG A 54 -3.24 -10.08 -4.14
C ARG A 54 -2.23 -9.38 -3.28
N SER A 55 -2.48 -8.12 -2.99
CA SER A 55 -1.53 -7.33 -2.24
C SER A 55 -2.23 -6.48 -1.19
N VAL A 56 -1.50 -6.20 -0.14
CA VAL A 56 -1.91 -5.33 0.95
C VAL A 56 -0.83 -4.28 1.12
N ALA A 57 -1.21 -3.03 1.19
CA ALA A 57 -0.28 -1.96 1.55
C ALA A 57 -0.37 -1.72 3.05
N ASP A 58 0.71 -2.00 3.75
CA ASP A 58 0.82 -1.74 5.17
C ASP A 58 1.22 -0.29 5.38
N LEU A 59 0.28 0.51 5.83
CA LEU A 59 0.44 1.95 6.02
C LEU A 59 0.69 2.34 7.48
N THR A 60 0.91 1.36 8.34
CA THR A 60 1.08 1.66 9.77
C THR A 60 2.31 2.51 10.06
N GLY A 61 3.34 2.43 9.23
CA GLY A 61 4.54 3.26 9.36
C GLY A 61 4.57 4.48 8.46
N LEU A 62 3.48 4.79 7.76
CA LEU A 62 3.43 5.89 6.82
C LEU A 62 2.89 7.15 7.52
N ALA A 63 3.68 8.23 7.48
CA ALA A 63 3.35 9.47 8.16
C ALA A 63 2.68 10.50 7.25
N PHE A 64 2.89 10.38 5.94
CA PHE A 64 2.38 11.34 4.98
C PHE A 64 2.25 10.73 3.59
N VAL A 65 1.26 11.18 2.85
CA VAL A 65 1.08 10.80 1.44
C VAL A 65 0.55 12.01 0.69
N ASP A 66 1.12 12.30 -0.49
CA ASP A 66 0.63 13.38 -1.31
C ASP A 66 -0.28 12.89 -2.44
N CYS A 67 -0.84 13.85 -3.19
CA CYS A 67 -1.82 13.54 -4.23
C CYS A 67 -1.24 12.70 -5.37
N ALA A 68 0.03 12.94 -5.74
CA ALA A 68 0.66 12.16 -6.81
C ALA A 68 0.74 10.70 -6.43
N CYS A 69 1.11 10.43 -5.17
CA CYS A 69 1.23 9.08 -4.68
C CYS A 69 -0.13 8.41 -4.49
N LEU A 70 -1.14 9.18 -4.09
CA LEU A 70 -2.50 8.65 -4.03
C LEU A 70 -2.95 8.19 -5.41
N THR A 71 -2.62 8.94 -6.46
CA THR A 71 -2.93 8.54 -7.83
C THR A 71 -2.26 7.23 -8.18
N VAL A 72 -1.00 7.05 -7.79
CA VAL A 72 -0.29 5.78 -8.02
C VAL A 72 -1.00 4.63 -7.33
N LEU A 73 -1.41 4.82 -6.08
CA LEU A 73 -2.12 3.78 -5.33
C LEU A 73 -3.46 3.44 -5.97
N VAL A 74 -4.20 4.45 -6.43
CA VAL A 74 -5.49 4.23 -7.09
C VAL A 74 -5.31 3.43 -8.37
N ARG A 75 -4.33 3.82 -9.19
CA ARG A 75 -4.06 3.11 -10.45
C ARG A 75 -3.65 1.67 -10.20
N HIS A 76 -2.81 1.45 -9.20
CA HIS A 76 -2.41 0.09 -8.86
C HIS A 76 -3.61 -0.75 -8.44
N CYS A 77 -4.50 -0.19 -7.63
CA CYS A 77 -5.72 -0.89 -7.23
C CYS A 77 -6.58 -1.26 -8.43
N GLN A 78 -6.74 -0.33 -9.36
CA GLN A 78 -7.50 -0.59 -10.59
C GLN A 78 -6.84 -1.70 -11.42
N ASP A 79 -5.52 -1.67 -11.54
CA ASP A 79 -4.79 -2.70 -12.29
C ASP A 79 -4.95 -4.08 -11.65
N MET A 80 -4.88 -4.14 -10.32
CA MET A 80 -5.04 -5.42 -9.62
C MET A 80 -6.45 -5.97 -9.85
N ARG A 81 -7.45 -5.13 -9.72
CA ARG A 81 -8.84 -5.55 -9.94
C ARG A 81 -9.05 -6.03 -11.36
N SER A 82 -8.47 -5.35 -12.35
CA SER A 82 -8.61 -5.76 -13.75
C SER A 82 -7.97 -7.11 -14.05
N GLN A 83 -7.00 -7.52 -13.24
CA GLN A 83 -6.33 -8.80 -13.37
C GLN A 83 -6.95 -9.89 -12.50
N GLY A 84 -8.07 -9.62 -11.87
CA GLY A 84 -8.71 -10.57 -10.98
C GLY A 84 -8.05 -10.68 -9.61
N GLY A 85 -7.18 -9.73 -9.30
CA GLY A 85 -6.52 -9.66 -8.01
C GLY A 85 -7.15 -8.64 -7.07
N SER A 86 -6.41 -8.23 -6.05
CA SER A 86 -6.90 -7.26 -5.08
C SER A 86 -5.76 -6.40 -4.54
N PHE A 87 -6.13 -5.22 -4.09
CA PHE A 87 -5.21 -4.33 -3.38
C PHE A 87 -5.97 -3.66 -2.25
N THR A 88 -5.49 -3.88 -1.04
CA THR A 88 -6.15 -3.47 0.19
C THR A 88 -5.20 -2.62 1.00
N LEU A 89 -5.71 -1.66 1.76
CA LEU A 89 -4.90 -0.83 2.65
C LEU A 89 -5.08 -1.30 4.09
N ALA A 90 -3.99 -1.27 4.84
CA ALA A 90 -4.01 -1.68 6.24
C ALA A 90 -3.40 -0.60 7.14
N GLY A 91 -4.10 -0.24 8.18
CA GLY A 91 -3.59 0.58 9.26
C GLY A 91 -3.29 2.04 8.95
N PRO A 92 -3.99 2.69 8.00
CA PRO A 92 -3.78 4.13 7.85
C PRO A 92 -4.20 4.84 9.12
N HIS A 93 -3.42 5.81 9.55
CA HIS A 93 -3.70 6.54 10.77
C HIS A 93 -3.20 7.97 10.64
N GLY A 94 -3.56 8.81 11.61
CA GLY A 94 -3.10 10.18 11.66
C GLY A 94 -3.41 10.95 10.37
N LEU A 95 -2.42 11.65 9.86
CA LEU A 95 -2.58 12.49 8.68
C LEU A 95 -2.93 11.67 7.43
N VAL A 96 -2.36 10.49 7.28
CA VAL A 96 -2.66 9.62 6.13
C VAL A 96 -4.14 9.23 6.14
N HIS A 97 -4.66 8.84 7.28
CA HIS A 97 -6.08 8.52 7.43
C HIS A 97 -6.94 9.72 7.07
N GLN A 98 -6.56 10.89 7.57
CA GLN A 98 -7.30 12.13 7.33
C GLN A 98 -7.31 12.48 5.84
N ILE A 99 -6.19 12.35 5.16
CA ILE A 99 -6.10 12.62 3.73
C ILE A 99 -6.98 11.64 2.94
N LEU A 100 -6.96 10.38 3.30
CA LEU A 100 -7.84 9.39 2.65
C LEU A 100 -9.30 9.71 2.89
N ALA A 101 -9.64 10.19 4.08
CA ALA A 101 -11.02 10.53 4.40
C ALA A 101 -11.51 11.73 3.59
N VAL A 102 -10.74 12.81 3.55
CA VAL A 102 -11.18 14.05 2.86
C VAL A 102 -11.19 13.90 1.34
N THR A 103 -10.42 12.97 0.79
CA THR A 103 -10.41 12.72 -0.64
C THR A 103 -11.46 11.70 -1.07
N GLY A 104 -12.19 11.12 -0.12
CA GLY A 104 -13.16 10.06 -0.41
C GLY A 104 -12.53 8.69 -0.62
N LEU A 105 -11.21 8.59 -0.54
CA LEU A 105 -10.52 7.34 -0.83
C LEU A 105 -10.63 6.33 0.30
N LEU A 106 -10.94 6.77 1.51
CA LEU A 106 -11.11 5.88 2.65
C LEU A 106 -12.23 4.88 2.42
N THR A 107 -13.28 5.29 1.71
CA THR A 107 -14.40 4.41 1.35
C THR A 107 -14.22 3.78 -0.02
N TRP A 108 -13.39 4.38 -0.87
CA TRP A 108 -13.13 3.82 -2.19
C TRP A 108 -12.21 2.60 -2.14
N PHE A 109 -11.17 2.66 -1.30
CA PHE A 109 -10.32 1.50 -1.05
C PHE A 109 -10.99 0.57 -0.05
N ASP A 110 -10.59 -0.69 -0.10
CA ASP A 110 -10.89 -1.63 0.96
C ASP A 110 -9.84 -1.41 2.06
N VAL A 111 -10.25 -0.91 3.20
CA VAL A 111 -9.34 -0.48 4.27
C VAL A 111 -9.63 -1.28 5.53
N HIS A 112 -8.58 -1.82 6.13
CA HIS A 112 -8.66 -2.57 7.38
C HIS A 112 -7.74 -1.97 8.43
N ASP A 113 -8.04 -2.19 9.68
CA ASP A 113 -7.26 -1.62 10.78
C ASP A 113 -5.90 -2.27 10.94
N THR A 114 -5.78 -3.53 10.56
CA THR A 114 -4.54 -4.29 10.75
C THR A 114 -4.16 -5.04 9.48
N VAL A 115 -2.87 -5.32 9.35
CA VAL A 115 -2.36 -6.14 8.25
C VAL A 115 -2.98 -7.54 8.31
N ARG A 116 -3.08 -8.11 9.49
CA ARG A 116 -3.68 -9.45 9.66
C ARG A 116 -5.09 -9.50 9.08
N GLU A 117 -5.91 -8.51 9.41
CA GLU A 117 -7.27 -8.45 8.92
C GLU A 117 -7.30 -8.26 7.40
N ALA A 118 -6.46 -7.36 6.89
CA ALA A 118 -6.38 -7.12 5.45
C ALA A 118 -5.96 -8.37 4.69
N VAL A 119 -4.96 -9.09 5.18
CA VAL A 119 -4.50 -10.33 4.57
C VAL A 119 -5.61 -11.38 4.57
N SER A 120 -6.28 -11.53 5.70
CA SER A 120 -7.37 -12.51 5.84
C SER A 120 -8.49 -12.25 4.84
N ARG A 121 -8.83 -10.98 4.62
CA ARG A 121 -9.87 -10.60 3.68
C ARG A 121 -9.43 -10.68 2.23
N SER A 122 -8.13 -10.58 1.98
CA SER A 122 -7.57 -10.63 0.62
C SER A 122 -7.29 -12.04 0.15
N ALA A 123 -7.13 -12.98 1.07
CA ALA A 123 -6.80 -14.36 0.72
C ALA A 123 -7.93 -15.00 -0.06
N PRO A 124 -7.61 -15.90 -1.02
CA PRO A 124 -8.65 -16.60 -1.75
C PRO A 124 -9.40 -17.54 -0.81
N PRO A 125 -10.66 -17.83 -1.12
CA PRO A 125 -11.40 -18.79 -0.32
C PRO A 125 -10.72 -20.15 -0.38
N LEU A 126 -10.84 -20.92 0.70
CA LEU A 126 -10.27 -22.24 0.75
C LEU A 126 -10.88 -23.13 -0.33
N PRO A 127 -10.07 -23.99 -0.95
CA PRO A 127 -10.60 -24.94 -1.93
C PRO A 127 -11.69 -25.80 -1.30
N GLY A 128 -12.76 -25.99 -2.02
CA GLY A 128 -13.87 -26.80 -1.53
C GLY A 128 -14.94 -26.02 -0.78
N LEU A 129 -14.63 -24.79 -0.36
CA LEU A 129 -15.62 -23.93 0.26
C LEU A 129 -16.24 -22.98 -0.74
N ALA A 130 -15.66 -22.88 -1.89
CA ALA A 130 -16.20 -22.07 -2.95
C ALA A 130 -17.35 -22.85 -3.55
N VAL A 131 -18.49 -22.57 -3.07
CA VAL A 131 -19.68 -23.14 -3.66
C VAL A 131 -20.04 -22.24 -4.78
N GLY A 132 -20.01 -22.76 -5.89
CA GLY A 132 -20.21 -22.03 -7.10
C GLY A 132 -21.30 -21.00 -7.08
#